data_a6875ff425b188bc601a4cb8df8c3dcb
#
_entry.id   a6875ff425b188bc601a4cb8df8c3dcb
#
_cell.length_a   1.000
_cell.length_b   1.000
_cell.length_c   1.000
_cell.angle_alpha   90.00
_cell.angle_beta   90.00
_cell.angle_gamma   90.00
#
_symmetry.space_group_name_H-M   'P 1'
#
loop_
_entity.id
_entity.type
_entity.pdbx_description
1 polymer ?
#
loop_
_entity_poly.entity_id
_entity_poly.type
_entity_poly.pdbx_seq_one_letter_code
_entity_poly.pdbx_strand_id
1 'polypeptide(L)'
;MSFINLFLIGILIGTAMIVPGVSGGVIAVIFGVYNKMIYALTNLFKDFKKSFSFLLVLGMGILIGAVWFSNVMMFLYEKHEVITKLAFIGLILGGVPFLFKEVKRCGEKDESGKINYIVLVLTFIFCLVLLVLSKNVFRIDLDAKMNSFLISNLNLFLAGVIYSVGKVVPGVSGSFLLITIGMYEYVLSVMS
;
A
#
# COMPACT_ATOMS: atom_id res chain seq x y z
N MET A 1 23.72 -10.27 5.95
CA MET A 1 22.53 -10.87 5.35
C MET A 1 22.92 -11.26 3.93
N SER A 2 22.62 -12.50 3.51
CA SER A 2 22.90 -12.96 2.13
C SER A 2 22.05 -12.16 1.14
N PHE A 3 22.55 -11.93 -0.08
CA PHE A 3 21.79 -11.30 -1.16
C PHE A 3 20.51 -12.07 -1.50
N ILE A 4 20.58 -13.41 -1.42
CA ILE A 4 19.41 -14.29 -1.63
C ILE A 4 18.33 -14.01 -0.59
N ASN A 5 18.69 -13.94 0.70
CA ASN A 5 17.72 -13.65 1.75
C ASN A 5 17.10 -12.26 1.59
N LEU A 6 17.90 -11.28 1.20
CA LEU A 6 17.43 -9.92 0.94
C LEU A 6 16.43 -9.89 -0.23
N PHE A 7 16.72 -10.62 -1.29
CA PHE A 7 15.85 -10.75 -2.46
C PHE A 7 14.52 -11.43 -2.10
N LEU A 8 14.55 -12.54 -1.35
CA LEU A 8 13.34 -13.23 -0.89
C LEU A 8 12.47 -12.36 0.03
N ILE A 9 13.10 -11.59 0.92
CA ILE A 9 12.38 -10.61 1.75
C ILE A 9 11.76 -9.52 0.86
N GLY A 10 12.46 -9.09 -0.19
CA GLY A 10 11.91 -8.18 -1.19
C GLY A 10 10.64 -8.73 -1.83
N ILE A 11 10.63 -10.00 -2.25
CA ILE A 11 9.44 -10.66 -2.82
C ILE A 11 8.28 -10.63 -1.82
N LEU A 12 8.51 -10.98 -0.55
CA LEU A 12 7.48 -10.94 0.49
C LEU A 12 6.93 -9.53 0.71
N ILE A 13 7.80 -8.50 0.71
CA ILE A 13 7.38 -7.11 0.82
C ILE A 13 6.52 -6.72 -0.38
N GLY A 14 6.95 -7.05 -1.60
CA GLY A 14 6.22 -6.75 -2.85
C GLY A 14 4.83 -7.40 -2.87
N THR A 15 4.75 -8.67 -2.49
CA THR A 15 3.48 -9.41 -2.32
C THR A 15 2.57 -8.70 -1.30
N ALA A 16 3.11 -8.34 -0.14
CA ALA A 16 2.35 -7.66 0.91
C ALA A 16 1.86 -6.26 0.50
N MET A 17 2.55 -5.59 -0.42
CA MET A 17 2.13 -4.27 -0.93
C MET A 17 0.88 -4.33 -1.81
N ILE A 18 0.63 -5.46 -2.45
CA ILE A 18 -0.56 -5.67 -3.29
C ILE A 18 -1.77 -6.01 -2.41
N VAL A 19 -1.59 -6.78 -1.34
CA VAL A 19 -2.70 -7.23 -0.48
C VAL A 19 -3.28 -6.05 0.31
N PRO A 20 -4.58 -5.73 0.17
CA PRO A 20 -5.23 -4.71 0.98
C PRO A 20 -5.23 -5.09 2.47
N GLY A 21 -4.94 -4.12 3.33
CA GLY A 21 -4.87 -4.36 4.78
C GLY A 21 -3.52 -4.92 5.27
N VAL A 22 -2.62 -5.31 4.37
CA VAL A 22 -1.25 -5.73 4.72
C VAL A 22 -0.25 -4.64 4.35
N SER A 23 0.62 -4.29 5.29
CA SER A 23 1.64 -3.26 5.06
C SER A 23 3.00 -3.89 4.76
N GLY A 24 3.54 -3.62 3.57
CA GLY A 24 4.91 -4.03 3.23
C GLY A 24 5.96 -3.46 4.18
N GLY A 25 5.69 -2.28 4.77
CA GLY A 25 6.54 -1.69 5.81
C GLY A 25 6.60 -2.55 7.08
N VAL A 26 5.47 -3.10 7.52
CA VAL A 26 5.41 -4.03 8.66
C VAL A 26 6.23 -5.28 8.37
N ILE A 27 6.13 -5.85 7.17
CA ILE A 27 6.96 -6.98 6.75
C ILE A 27 8.45 -6.60 6.81
N ALA A 28 8.83 -5.42 6.32
CA ALA A 28 10.20 -4.94 6.37
C ALA A 28 10.72 -4.81 7.82
N VAL A 29 9.88 -4.38 8.75
CA VAL A 29 10.21 -4.30 10.19
C VAL A 29 10.39 -5.68 10.79
N ILE A 30 9.46 -6.61 10.55
CA ILE A 30 9.51 -7.99 11.07
C ILE A 30 10.81 -8.69 10.64
N PHE A 31 11.21 -8.54 9.37
CA PHE A 31 12.45 -9.13 8.84
C PHE A 31 13.71 -8.29 9.12
N GLY A 32 13.60 -7.19 9.87
CA GLY A 32 14.74 -6.36 10.29
C GLY A 32 15.47 -5.64 9.14
N VAL A 33 14.80 -5.45 7.98
CA VAL A 33 15.35 -4.74 6.82
C VAL A 33 14.97 -3.27 6.76
N TYR A 34 13.94 -2.85 7.52
CA TYR A 34 13.40 -1.49 7.48
C TYR A 34 14.46 -0.42 7.78
N ASN A 35 15.17 -0.55 8.89
CA ASN A 35 16.21 0.42 9.27
C ASN A 35 17.36 0.47 8.25
N LYS A 36 17.71 -0.68 7.65
CA LYS A 36 18.74 -0.75 6.60
C LYS A 36 18.26 -0.08 5.31
N MET A 37 16.98 -0.20 5.00
CA MET A 37 16.36 0.45 3.85
C MET A 37 16.38 1.97 4.02
N ILE A 38 15.98 2.48 5.20
CA ILE A 38 16.04 3.92 5.50
C ILE A 38 17.48 4.42 5.45
N TYR A 39 18.42 3.69 6.07
CA TYR A 39 19.85 4.05 6.01
C TYR A 39 20.37 4.12 4.57
N ALA A 40 20.03 3.12 3.74
CA ALA A 40 20.48 3.07 2.35
C ALA A 40 19.88 4.21 1.51
N LEU A 41 18.63 4.59 1.77
CA LEU A 41 17.98 5.73 1.10
C LEU A 41 18.61 7.08 1.50
N THR A 42 18.85 7.29 2.80
CA THR A 42 19.38 8.56 3.31
C THR A 42 20.87 8.75 3.01
N ASN A 43 21.64 7.65 2.89
CA ASN A 43 23.07 7.68 2.62
C ASN A 43 23.43 7.23 1.19
N LEU A 44 22.46 7.29 0.26
CA LEU A 44 22.68 6.85 -1.12
C LEU A 44 23.86 7.58 -1.79
N PHE A 45 24.02 8.87 -1.53
CA PHE A 45 25.10 9.68 -2.11
C PHE A 45 26.44 9.57 -1.33
N LYS A 46 26.41 9.13 -0.07
CA LYS A 46 27.63 8.98 0.76
C LYS A 46 28.30 7.62 0.54
N ASP A 47 27.50 6.55 0.55
CA ASP A 47 27.93 5.16 0.39
C ASP A 47 27.27 4.52 -0.83
N PHE A 48 27.40 5.16 -2.01
CA PHE A 48 26.65 4.83 -3.21
C PHE A 48 26.67 3.33 -3.55
N LYS A 49 27.84 2.74 -3.67
CA LYS A 49 28.00 1.34 -4.09
C LYS A 49 27.28 0.35 -3.18
N LYS A 50 27.39 0.55 -1.86
CA LYS A 50 26.79 -0.33 -0.86
C LYS A 50 25.27 -0.11 -0.76
N SER A 51 24.84 1.14 -0.67
CA SER A 51 23.43 1.51 -0.58
C SER A 51 22.66 1.14 -1.87
N PHE A 52 23.26 1.43 -3.03
CA PHE A 52 22.65 1.11 -4.33
C PHE A 52 22.52 -0.41 -4.52
N SER A 53 23.57 -1.19 -4.23
CA SER A 53 23.49 -2.66 -4.34
C SER A 53 22.41 -3.26 -3.43
N PHE A 54 22.29 -2.76 -2.20
CA PHE A 54 21.25 -3.19 -1.26
C PHE A 54 19.85 -2.84 -1.79
N LEU A 55 19.64 -1.60 -2.20
CA LEU A 55 18.34 -1.12 -2.72
C LEU A 55 17.96 -1.81 -4.02
N LEU A 56 18.93 -2.09 -4.89
CA LEU A 56 18.70 -2.79 -6.15
C LEU A 56 18.20 -4.21 -5.92
N VAL A 57 18.88 -4.99 -5.09
CA VAL A 57 18.48 -6.37 -4.79
C VAL A 57 17.11 -6.42 -4.10
N LEU A 58 16.90 -5.55 -3.12
CA LEU A 58 15.60 -5.44 -2.44
C LEU A 58 14.49 -4.99 -3.40
N GLY A 59 14.76 -3.96 -4.20
CA GLY A 59 13.82 -3.40 -5.17
C GLY A 59 13.43 -4.39 -6.26
N MET A 60 14.39 -5.15 -6.80
CA MET A 60 14.08 -6.23 -7.75
C MET A 60 13.20 -7.30 -7.12
N GLY A 61 13.46 -7.69 -5.88
CA GLY A 61 12.60 -8.60 -5.14
C GLY A 61 11.18 -8.04 -4.99
N ILE A 62 11.05 -6.77 -4.60
CA ILE A 62 9.75 -6.10 -4.46
C ILE A 62 8.99 -6.07 -5.79
N LEU A 63 9.64 -5.70 -6.88
CA LEU A 63 9.02 -5.65 -8.20
C LEU A 63 8.52 -7.03 -8.65
N ILE A 64 9.37 -8.05 -8.55
CA ILE A 64 9.00 -9.42 -8.91
C ILE A 64 7.86 -9.92 -8.04
N GLY A 65 7.90 -9.70 -6.73
CA GLY A 65 6.83 -10.08 -5.80
C GLY A 65 5.52 -9.38 -6.10
N ALA A 66 5.56 -8.07 -6.41
CA ALA A 66 4.38 -7.30 -6.77
C ALA A 66 3.77 -7.76 -8.10
N VAL A 67 4.57 -7.89 -9.16
CA VAL A 67 4.10 -8.34 -10.49
C VAL A 67 3.56 -9.77 -10.41
N TRP A 68 4.29 -10.69 -9.78
CA TRP A 68 3.83 -12.07 -9.65
C TRP A 68 2.51 -12.15 -8.89
N PHE A 69 2.39 -11.42 -7.79
CA PHE A 69 1.19 -11.47 -6.96
C PHE A 69 0.02 -10.67 -7.55
N SER A 70 0.26 -9.65 -8.38
CA SER A 70 -0.81 -8.97 -9.11
C SER A 70 -1.52 -9.93 -10.06
N ASN A 71 -0.80 -10.82 -10.73
CA ASN A 71 -1.39 -11.88 -11.56
C ASN A 71 -2.26 -12.84 -10.74
N VAL A 72 -1.80 -13.24 -9.54
CA VAL A 72 -2.61 -14.07 -8.61
C VAL A 72 -3.89 -13.34 -8.21
N MET A 73 -3.77 -12.05 -7.88
CA MET A 73 -4.92 -11.23 -7.50
C MET A 73 -5.91 -11.05 -8.66
N MET A 74 -5.41 -10.78 -9.86
CA MET A 74 -6.26 -10.63 -11.05
C MET A 74 -7.05 -11.91 -11.32
N PHE A 75 -6.38 -13.07 -11.28
CA PHE A 75 -7.05 -14.37 -11.40
C PHE A 75 -8.15 -14.60 -10.34
N LEU A 76 -7.88 -14.20 -9.09
CA LEU A 76 -8.86 -14.31 -8.00
C LEU A 76 -10.05 -13.36 -8.21
N TYR A 77 -9.81 -12.17 -8.71
CA TYR A 77 -10.88 -11.21 -9.03
C TYR A 77 -11.75 -11.71 -10.18
N GLU A 78 -11.17 -12.23 -11.26
CA GLU A 78 -11.92 -12.73 -12.40
C GLU A 78 -12.76 -13.98 -12.10
N LYS A 79 -12.21 -14.92 -11.32
CA LYS A 79 -12.90 -16.18 -11.04
C LYS A 79 -13.75 -16.18 -9.77
N HIS A 80 -13.35 -15.42 -8.76
CA HIS A 80 -13.92 -15.46 -7.41
C HIS A 80 -14.09 -14.06 -6.81
N GLU A 81 -14.66 -13.13 -7.57
CA GLU A 81 -14.78 -11.71 -7.20
C GLU A 81 -15.36 -11.51 -5.79
N VAL A 82 -16.50 -12.14 -5.49
CA VAL A 82 -17.20 -11.99 -4.20
C VAL A 82 -16.36 -12.53 -3.05
N ILE A 83 -15.76 -13.71 -3.22
CA ILE A 83 -14.92 -14.33 -2.19
C ILE A 83 -13.69 -13.49 -1.93
N THR A 84 -13.06 -12.97 -2.98
CA THR A 84 -11.87 -12.11 -2.88
C THR A 84 -12.18 -10.81 -2.14
N LYS A 85 -13.31 -10.16 -2.47
CA LYS A 85 -13.77 -8.95 -1.79
C LYS A 85 -14.10 -9.22 -0.31
N LEU A 86 -14.76 -10.35 0.00
CA LEU A 86 -15.04 -10.74 1.38
C LEU A 86 -13.75 -11.04 2.17
N ALA A 87 -12.78 -11.69 1.55
CA ALA A 87 -11.47 -11.94 2.18
C ALA A 87 -10.75 -10.63 2.52
N PHE A 88 -10.80 -9.61 1.65
CA PHE A 88 -10.22 -8.30 1.94
C PHE A 88 -10.94 -7.57 3.07
N ILE A 89 -12.27 -7.62 3.09
CA ILE A 89 -13.04 -7.08 4.22
C ILE A 89 -12.63 -7.77 5.51
N GLY A 90 -12.48 -9.11 5.50
CA GLY A 90 -12.03 -9.87 6.65
C GLY A 90 -10.62 -9.49 7.12
N LEU A 91 -9.67 -9.30 6.18
CA LEU A 91 -8.30 -8.84 6.49
C LEU A 91 -8.28 -7.44 7.12
N ILE A 92 -9.06 -6.51 6.56
CA ILE A 92 -9.17 -5.14 7.08
C ILE A 92 -9.78 -5.15 8.48
N LEU A 93 -10.91 -5.84 8.66
CA LEU A 93 -11.57 -5.96 9.96
C LEU A 93 -10.70 -6.68 10.99
N GLY A 94 -9.97 -7.73 10.58
CA GLY A 94 -9.01 -8.43 11.42
C GLY A 94 -7.83 -7.57 11.88
N GLY A 95 -7.46 -6.54 11.10
CA GLY A 95 -6.44 -5.55 11.47
C GLY A 95 -6.91 -4.51 12.50
N VAL A 96 -8.22 -4.26 12.60
CA VAL A 96 -8.78 -3.22 13.47
C VAL A 96 -8.38 -3.38 14.96
N PRO A 97 -8.47 -4.57 15.59
CA PRO A 97 -8.04 -4.74 16.98
C PRO A 97 -6.57 -4.40 17.22
N PHE A 98 -5.71 -4.73 16.23
CA PHE A 98 -4.29 -4.39 16.30
C PHE A 98 -4.07 -2.87 16.28
N LEU A 99 -4.77 -2.15 15.38
CA LEU A 99 -4.70 -0.70 15.30
C LEU A 99 -5.18 -0.03 16.59
N PHE A 100 -6.27 -0.50 17.19
CA PHE A 100 -6.73 0.01 18.49
C PHE A 100 -5.69 -0.17 19.60
N LYS A 101 -5.03 -1.33 19.64
CA LYS A 101 -3.97 -1.61 20.62
C LYS A 101 -2.77 -0.68 20.44
N GLU A 102 -2.39 -0.41 19.18
CA GLU A 102 -1.26 0.47 18.87
C GLU A 102 -1.58 1.95 19.19
N VAL A 103 -2.78 2.42 18.88
CA VAL A 103 -3.25 3.77 19.23
C VAL A 103 -3.23 3.96 20.75
N LYS A 104 -3.71 2.98 21.52
CA LYS A 104 -3.67 3.02 22.97
C LYS A 104 -2.24 3.10 23.51
N ARG A 105 -1.33 2.29 22.94
CA ARG A 105 0.09 2.28 23.32
C ARG A 105 0.80 3.61 22.99
N CYS A 106 0.44 4.26 21.88
CA CYS A 106 0.97 5.58 21.53
C CYS A 106 0.42 6.67 22.46
N GLY A 107 -0.86 6.61 22.82
CA GLY A 107 -1.48 7.55 23.74
C GLY A 107 -0.94 7.48 25.17
N GLU A 108 -0.46 6.32 25.62
CA GLU A 108 0.19 6.16 26.93
C GLU A 108 1.60 6.80 26.99
N LYS A 109 2.21 7.06 25.82
CA LYS A 109 3.55 7.70 25.75
C LYS A 109 3.49 9.21 25.62
N ASP A 110 2.34 9.78 25.34
CA ASP A 110 2.15 11.22 25.25
C ASP A 110 1.91 11.80 26.64
N GLU A 111 2.60 12.88 27.01
CA GLU A 111 2.50 13.54 28.32
C GLU A 111 1.06 13.98 28.66
N SER A 112 0.19 14.10 27.66
CA SER A 112 -1.22 14.45 27.87
C SER A 112 -2.12 13.25 28.17
N GLY A 113 -1.69 12.00 27.94
CA GLY A 113 -2.41 10.75 28.27
C GLY A 113 -3.83 10.63 27.72
N LYS A 114 -4.28 11.59 26.92
CA LYS A 114 -5.63 11.66 26.37
C LYS A 114 -5.60 11.39 24.88
N ILE A 115 -6.29 10.34 24.46
CA ILE A 115 -6.62 10.15 23.03
C ILE A 115 -7.42 11.38 22.61
N ASN A 116 -6.93 12.11 21.62
CA ASN A 116 -7.65 13.27 21.13
C ASN A 116 -8.81 12.81 20.23
N TYR A 117 -9.95 12.51 20.87
CA TYR A 117 -11.16 12.03 20.18
C TYR A 117 -11.63 12.99 19.09
N ILE A 118 -11.34 14.29 19.23
CA ILE A 118 -11.68 15.30 18.23
C ILE A 118 -10.92 15.03 16.94
N VAL A 119 -9.60 14.76 17.02
CA VAL A 119 -8.78 14.43 15.86
C VAL A 119 -9.26 13.14 15.21
N LEU A 120 -9.62 12.13 16.00
CA LEU A 120 -10.14 10.87 15.49
C LEU A 120 -11.45 11.06 14.72
N VAL A 121 -12.40 11.80 15.31
CA VAL A 121 -13.70 12.11 14.67
C VAL A 121 -13.49 12.96 13.41
N LEU A 122 -12.64 13.99 13.46
CA LEU A 122 -12.35 14.83 12.29
C LEU A 122 -11.70 14.02 11.15
N THR A 123 -10.76 13.13 11.48
CA THR A 123 -10.14 12.24 10.48
C THR A 123 -11.17 11.29 9.88
N PHE A 124 -12.06 10.73 10.70
CA PHE A 124 -13.14 9.86 10.22
C PHE A 124 -14.11 10.60 9.29
N ILE A 125 -14.55 11.80 9.68
CA ILE A 125 -15.41 12.66 8.84
C ILE A 125 -14.69 13.02 7.54
N PHE A 126 -13.41 13.39 7.60
CA PHE A 126 -12.59 13.68 6.42
C PHE A 126 -12.53 12.49 5.46
N CYS A 127 -12.30 11.28 5.97
CA CYS A 127 -12.31 10.05 5.17
C CYS A 127 -13.70 9.79 4.54
N LEU A 128 -14.80 10.01 5.28
CA LEU A 128 -16.15 9.89 4.74
C LEU A 128 -16.43 10.91 3.64
N VAL A 129 -16.01 12.14 3.83
CA VAL A 129 -16.14 13.21 2.81
C VAL A 129 -15.35 12.84 1.56
N LEU A 130 -14.12 12.34 1.71
CA LEU A 130 -13.33 11.84 0.57
C LEU A 130 -14.01 10.68 -0.14
N LEU A 131 -14.63 9.74 0.58
CA LEU A 131 -15.41 8.64 0.02
C LEU A 131 -16.60 9.13 -0.81
N VAL A 132 -17.35 10.12 -0.31
CA VAL A 132 -18.50 10.68 -1.01
C VAL A 132 -18.06 11.48 -2.23
N LEU A 133 -17.00 12.28 -2.08
CA LEU A 133 -16.43 13.05 -3.20
C LEU A 133 -15.86 12.11 -4.28
N SER A 134 -15.20 11.02 -3.90
CA SER A 134 -14.64 10.07 -4.87
C SER A 134 -15.73 9.44 -5.73
N LYS A 135 -16.87 9.11 -5.16
CA LYS A 135 -18.02 8.57 -5.93
C LYS A 135 -18.58 9.57 -6.96
N ASN A 136 -18.48 10.87 -6.69
CA ASN A 136 -19.05 11.91 -7.55
C ASN A 136 -18.04 12.51 -8.54
N VAL A 137 -16.77 12.60 -8.14
CA VAL A 137 -15.68 13.21 -8.92
C VAL A 137 -14.91 12.16 -9.73
N PHE A 138 -14.71 10.96 -9.15
CA PHE A 138 -14.04 9.83 -9.81
C PHE A 138 -15.06 8.77 -10.29
N ARG A 139 -16.19 9.16 -10.90
CA ARG A 139 -16.80 8.32 -11.91
C ARG A 139 -15.89 8.36 -13.14
N ILE A 140 -14.74 7.75 -13.01
CA ILE A 140 -14.01 7.26 -14.17
C ILE A 140 -14.88 6.12 -14.66
N ASP A 141 -15.70 6.38 -15.68
CA ASP A 141 -16.39 5.34 -16.42
C ASP A 141 -15.30 4.44 -17.02
N LEU A 142 -14.94 3.39 -16.28
CA LEU A 142 -14.03 2.34 -16.75
C LEU A 142 -14.59 1.64 -17.99
N ASP A 143 -15.93 1.77 -18.22
CA ASP A 143 -16.64 1.32 -19.42
C ASP A 143 -16.53 2.30 -20.61
N ALA A 144 -16.17 3.55 -20.41
CA ALA A 144 -15.84 4.43 -21.52
C ALA A 144 -14.55 3.91 -22.14
N LYS A 145 -14.71 3.10 -23.21
CA LYS A 145 -13.66 2.58 -24.08
C LYS A 145 -12.44 3.47 -24.00
N MET A 146 -11.37 2.96 -23.45
CA MET A 146 -10.04 3.56 -23.30
C MET A 146 -9.46 3.94 -24.66
N ASN A 147 -10.02 4.97 -25.31
CA ASN A 147 -9.67 5.39 -26.68
C ASN A 147 -8.60 6.47 -26.71
N SER A 148 -7.96 6.80 -25.59
CA SER A 148 -6.83 7.71 -25.61
C SER A 148 -5.74 7.21 -24.68
N PHE A 149 -4.62 6.83 -25.28
CA PHE A 149 -3.35 6.49 -24.62
C PHE A 149 -2.92 7.52 -23.57
N LEU A 150 -3.21 8.81 -23.81
CA LEU A 150 -2.88 9.90 -22.89
C LEU A 150 -3.77 9.85 -21.62
N ILE A 151 -5.06 9.56 -21.72
CA ILE A 151 -5.98 9.47 -20.59
C ILE A 151 -5.63 8.25 -19.73
N SER A 152 -5.29 7.12 -20.37
CA SER A 152 -4.84 5.91 -19.68
C SER A 152 -3.57 6.15 -18.87
N ASN A 153 -2.57 6.79 -19.46
CA ASN A 153 -1.30 7.09 -18.77
C ASN A 153 -1.46 8.11 -17.64
N LEU A 154 -2.31 9.12 -17.83
CA LEU A 154 -2.62 10.09 -16.78
C LEU A 154 -3.31 9.42 -15.59
N ASN A 155 -4.27 8.53 -15.84
CA ASN A 155 -4.97 7.78 -14.80
C ASN A 155 -3.99 6.87 -14.04
N LEU A 156 -3.09 6.21 -14.74
CA LEU A 156 -2.06 5.37 -14.10
C LEU A 156 -1.09 6.20 -13.26
N PHE A 157 -0.69 7.37 -13.76
CA PHE A 157 0.14 8.31 -13.00
C PHE A 157 -0.58 8.79 -11.74
N LEU A 158 -1.85 9.19 -11.84
CA LEU A 158 -2.66 9.62 -10.69
C LEU A 158 -2.84 8.48 -9.69
N ALA A 159 -3.10 7.26 -10.15
CA ALA A 159 -3.16 6.08 -9.28
C ALA A 159 -1.84 5.87 -8.52
N GLY A 160 -0.70 6.01 -9.21
CA GLY A 160 0.62 5.94 -8.60
C GLY A 160 0.87 7.03 -7.55
N VAL A 161 0.44 8.27 -7.81
CA VAL A 161 0.52 9.37 -6.83
C VAL A 161 -0.34 9.07 -5.60
N ILE A 162 -1.59 8.66 -5.78
CA ILE A 162 -2.51 8.32 -4.68
C ILE A 162 -1.98 7.16 -3.86
N TYR A 163 -1.47 6.11 -4.52
CA TYR A 163 -0.82 4.99 -3.87
C TYR A 163 0.38 5.43 -3.02
N SER A 164 1.22 6.31 -3.56
CA SER A 164 2.41 6.84 -2.88
C SER A 164 2.04 7.67 -1.66
N VAL A 165 1.00 8.52 -1.76
CA VAL A 165 0.48 9.27 -0.61
C VAL A 165 0.05 8.32 0.50
N GLY A 166 -0.65 7.23 0.17
CA GLY A 166 -1.03 6.20 1.13
C GLY A 166 0.16 5.46 1.77
N LYS A 167 1.35 5.52 1.17
CA LYS A 167 2.59 4.96 1.77
C LYS A 167 3.30 5.94 2.69
N VAL A 168 3.17 7.24 2.44
CA VAL A 168 3.81 8.29 3.26
C VAL A 168 3.01 8.59 4.52
N VAL A 169 1.67 8.55 4.42
CA VAL A 169 0.78 8.81 5.56
C VAL A 169 0.73 7.59 6.48
N PRO A 170 1.19 7.72 7.75
CA PRO A 170 1.13 6.59 8.69
C PRO A 170 -0.31 6.14 8.92
N GLY A 171 -0.53 4.82 8.91
CA GLY A 171 -1.86 4.23 9.13
C GLY A 171 -2.76 4.16 7.90
N VAL A 172 -2.33 4.71 6.76
CA VAL A 172 -3.08 4.62 5.49
C VAL A 172 -2.45 3.56 4.59
N SER A 173 -3.27 2.66 4.05
CA SER A 173 -2.83 1.68 3.06
C SER A 173 -3.05 2.21 1.64
N GLY A 174 -1.99 2.27 0.83
CA GLY A 174 -2.08 2.71 -0.57
C GLY A 174 -3.02 1.85 -1.41
N SER A 175 -3.00 0.53 -1.23
CA SER A 175 -3.94 -0.39 -1.89
C SER A 175 -5.39 -0.16 -1.46
N PHE A 176 -5.63 0.16 -0.19
CA PHE A 176 -6.96 0.54 0.29
C PHE A 176 -7.46 1.83 -0.36
N LEU A 177 -6.60 2.84 -0.52
CA LEU A 177 -6.96 4.06 -1.25
C LEU A 177 -7.35 3.76 -2.69
N LEU A 178 -6.59 2.91 -3.40
CA LEU A 178 -6.91 2.51 -4.77
C LEU A 178 -8.27 1.79 -4.86
N ILE A 179 -8.59 0.92 -3.89
CA ILE A 179 -9.91 0.26 -3.83
C ILE A 179 -11.01 1.30 -3.63
N THR A 180 -10.80 2.26 -2.72
CA THR A 180 -11.78 3.29 -2.39
C THR A 180 -12.16 4.14 -3.60
N ILE A 181 -11.20 4.45 -4.47
CA ILE A 181 -11.43 5.23 -5.70
C ILE A 181 -11.77 4.35 -6.92
N GLY A 182 -11.86 3.03 -6.76
CA GLY A 182 -12.20 2.09 -7.83
C GLY A 182 -11.08 1.83 -8.84
N MET A 183 -9.84 2.24 -8.57
CA MET A 183 -8.70 2.08 -9.50
C MET A 183 -7.85 0.84 -9.23
N TYR A 184 -8.16 0.05 -8.20
CA TYR A 184 -7.34 -1.09 -7.80
C TYR A 184 -7.27 -2.16 -8.89
N GLU A 185 -8.41 -2.57 -9.44
CA GLU A 185 -8.48 -3.59 -10.51
C GLU A 185 -7.77 -3.11 -11.78
N TYR A 186 -7.90 -1.81 -12.11
CA TYR A 186 -7.19 -1.22 -13.25
C TYR A 186 -5.66 -1.29 -13.08
N VAL A 187 -5.15 -0.94 -11.89
CA VAL A 187 -3.71 -1.02 -11.60
C VAL A 187 -3.23 -2.47 -11.66
N LEU A 188 -4.01 -3.43 -11.12
CA LEU A 188 -3.69 -4.85 -11.20
C LEU A 188 -3.59 -5.33 -12.65
N SER A 189 -4.55 -4.95 -13.51
CA SER A 189 -4.57 -5.35 -14.91
C SER A 189 -3.40 -4.80 -15.72
N VAL A 190 -2.86 -3.64 -15.33
CA VAL A 190 -1.66 -3.06 -15.97
C VAL A 190 -0.37 -3.74 -15.48
N MET A 191 -0.37 -4.28 -14.25
CA MET A 191 0.79 -4.94 -13.65
C MET A 191 0.85 -6.45 -13.95
N SER A 192 -0.26 -7.06 -14.35
CA SER A 192 -0.35 -8.48 -14.72
C SER A 192 0.04 -8.71 -16.18
#